data_f88b3390a448a4e806d2e7352ef168a5
#
_entry.id   f88b3390a448a4e806d2e7352ef168a5
#
_cell.length_a   1.000
_cell.length_b   1.000
_cell.length_c   1.000
_cell.angle_alpha   90.00
_cell.angle_beta   90.00
_cell.angle_gamma   90.00
#
_symmetry.space_group_name_H-M   'P 1'
#
loop_
_entity.id
_entity.type
_entity.pdbx_description
1 polymer ?
#
loop_
_entity_poly.entity_id
_entity_poly.type
_entity_poly.pdbx_seq_one_letter_code
_entity_poly.pdbx_strand_id
1 'polypeptide(L)'
;MVIFSFAQQNEEFKMVKNYYDYQRMMLNKEFKKRFDQERNPSNKVAVKNDFQEFMVKLDSIQNSAFVNALVKVKIREDLSRFQLQTQPSLLDGNPKKSDLSSNANYPGGFNLMKQQIIDLFYTDAILADQKMMKTDLLFVVEKDGSISSVQAEGDNFTFNRQAEIALYLLPDKFSPAFINGTPIRYKFRLPVAMDFDYLK
;
A
#
# COMPACT_ATOMS: atom_id res chain seq x y z
N MET A 1 2.78 -28.96 -10.42
CA MET A 1 2.41 -27.68 -11.07
C MET A 1 2.03 -26.72 -9.96
N VAL A 2 2.97 -25.89 -9.51
CA VAL A 2 2.72 -24.95 -8.42
C VAL A 2 2.22 -23.66 -9.06
N ILE A 3 0.92 -23.44 -9.00
CA ILE A 3 0.31 -22.15 -9.35
C ILE A 3 0.60 -21.22 -8.17
N PHE A 4 1.69 -20.48 -8.23
CA PHE A 4 1.90 -19.37 -7.33
C PHE A 4 0.88 -18.28 -7.65
N SER A 5 -0.14 -18.23 -6.84
CA SER A 5 -1.18 -17.22 -6.94
C SER A 5 -0.61 -15.88 -6.51
N PHE A 6 -0.29 -15.00 -7.47
CA PHE A 6 0.04 -13.59 -7.21
C PHE A 6 -1.11 -12.84 -6.50
N ALA A 7 -2.32 -13.40 -6.51
CA ALA A 7 -3.44 -12.94 -5.70
C ALA A 7 -3.13 -12.93 -4.18
N GLN A 8 -2.18 -13.75 -3.73
CA GLN A 8 -1.84 -13.91 -2.32
C GLN A 8 -1.06 -12.73 -1.72
N GLN A 9 -0.38 -11.93 -2.54
CA GLN A 9 0.40 -10.78 -2.05
C GLN A 9 -0.50 -9.66 -1.51
N ASN A 10 -1.61 -9.42 -2.19
CA ASN A 10 -2.61 -8.46 -1.76
C ASN A 10 -3.42 -8.95 -0.54
N GLU A 11 -3.50 -10.26 -0.31
CA GLU A 11 -4.22 -10.88 0.82
C GLU A 11 -3.60 -10.52 2.17
N GLU A 12 -2.27 -10.47 2.30
CA GLU A 12 -1.59 -10.09 3.55
C GLU A 12 -2.00 -8.68 3.99
N PHE A 13 -2.01 -7.72 3.06
CA PHE A 13 -2.42 -6.34 3.36
C PHE A 13 -3.92 -6.23 3.65
N LYS A 14 -4.76 -6.96 2.90
CA LYS A 14 -6.21 -7.00 3.14
C LYS A 14 -6.55 -7.59 4.50
N MET A 15 -5.88 -8.67 4.91
CA MET A 15 -6.10 -9.26 6.24
C MET A 15 -5.78 -8.25 7.34
N VAL A 16 -4.64 -7.57 7.26
CA VAL A 16 -4.27 -6.54 8.23
C VAL A 16 -5.31 -5.42 8.22
N LYS A 17 -5.64 -4.86 7.05
CA LYS A 17 -6.63 -3.79 6.92
C LYS A 17 -7.97 -4.19 7.54
N ASN A 18 -8.55 -5.31 7.12
CA ASN A 18 -9.86 -5.77 7.59
C ASN A 18 -9.88 -6.01 9.11
N TYR A 19 -8.79 -6.58 9.66
CA TYR A 19 -8.68 -6.78 11.10
C TYR A 19 -8.75 -5.45 11.85
N TYR A 20 -7.95 -4.46 11.47
CA TYR A 20 -7.92 -3.17 12.18
C TYR A 20 -9.15 -2.31 11.89
N ASP A 21 -9.76 -2.39 10.72
CA ASP A 21 -11.05 -1.75 10.42
C ASP A 21 -12.15 -2.30 11.34
N TYR A 22 -12.18 -3.62 11.56
CA TYR A 22 -13.08 -4.25 12.52
C TYR A 22 -12.83 -3.78 13.95
N GLN A 23 -11.57 -3.72 14.39
CA GLN A 23 -11.21 -3.21 15.73
C GLN A 23 -11.67 -1.76 15.90
N ARG A 24 -11.44 -0.89 14.91
CA ARG A 24 -11.92 0.51 14.95
C ARG A 24 -13.44 0.59 15.05
N MET A 25 -14.16 -0.23 14.32
CA MET A 25 -15.63 -0.28 14.37
C MET A 25 -16.10 -0.65 15.78
N MET A 26 -15.52 -1.68 16.41
CA MET A 26 -15.87 -2.12 17.75
C MET A 26 -15.54 -1.05 18.80
N LEU A 27 -14.39 -0.41 18.69
CA LEU A 27 -13.98 0.67 19.60
C LEU A 27 -14.87 1.90 19.48
N ASN A 28 -15.21 2.31 18.26
CA ASN A 28 -16.14 3.42 18.02
C ASN A 28 -17.51 3.15 18.65
N LYS A 29 -18.01 1.92 18.55
CA LYS A 29 -19.28 1.51 19.16
C LYS A 29 -19.22 1.59 20.67
N GLU A 30 -18.17 1.07 21.30
CA GLU A 30 -17.99 1.09 22.76
C GLU A 30 -17.76 2.52 23.27
N PHE A 31 -16.92 3.32 22.57
CA PHE A 31 -16.74 4.72 22.89
C PHE A 31 -18.06 5.49 22.88
N LYS A 32 -18.85 5.35 21.81
CA LYS A 32 -20.15 6.02 21.70
C LYS A 32 -21.04 5.65 22.87
N LYS A 33 -21.13 4.36 23.21
CA LYS A 33 -21.92 3.88 24.34
C LYS A 33 -21.48 4.52 25.66
N ARG A 34 -20.18 4.51 25.97
CA ARG A 34 -19.63 5.11 27.21
C ARG A 34 -19.85 6.61 27.25
N PHE A 35 -19.58 7.31 26.12
CA PHE A 35 -19.75 8.75 26.02
C PHE A 35 -21.20 9.18 26.21
N ASP A 36 -22.16 8.45 25.65
CA ASP A 36 -23.59 8.74 25.78
C ASP A 36 -24.12 8.47 27.21
N GLN A 37 -23.57 7.45 27.89
CA GLN A 37 -23.94 7.08 29.25
C GLN A 37 -23.33 8.00 30.34
N GLU A 38 -22.19 8.64 30.05
CA GLU A 38 -21.54 9.52 31.00
C GLU A 38 -22.33 10.84 31.14
N ARG A 39 -22.62 11.21 32.38
CA ARG A 39 -23.39 12.44 32.68
C ARG A 39 -22.51 13.61 33.08
N ASN A 40 -21.32 13.33 33.62
CA ASN A 40 -20.40 14.38 34.08
C ASN A 40 -19.60 14.94 32.88
N PRO A 41 -19.68 16.26 32.61
CA PRO A 41 -18.96 16.88 31.51
C PRO A 41 -17.44 16.66 31.54
N SER A 42 -16.84 16.72 32.73
CA SER A 42 -15.39 16.49 32.89
C SER A 42 -15.00 15.07 32.54
N ASN A 43 -15.80 14.07 32.93
CA ASN A 43 -15.57 12.68 32.58
C ASN A 43 -15.78 12.43 31.09
N LYS A 44 -16.74 13.13 30.45
CA LYS A 44 -16.89 13.05 28.98
C LYS A 44 -15.64 13.49 28.24
N VAL A 45 -15.00 14.56 28.71
CA VAL A 45 -13.73 15.03 28.15
C VAL A 45 -12.64 13.97 28.31
N ALA A 46 -12.53 13.37 29.51
CA ALA A 46 -11.58 12.29 29.76
C ALA A 46 -11.81 11.10 28.84
N VAL A 47 -13.06 10.61 28.73
CA VAL A 47 -13.43 9.50 27.82
C VAL A 47 -13.06 9.82 26.37
N LYS A 48 -13.26 11.06 25.91
CA LYS A 48 -12.87 11.49 24.57
C LYS A 48 -11.36 11.45 24.38
N ASN A 49 -10.60 11.99 25.34
CA ASN A 49 -9.14 12.02 25.27
C ASN A 49 -8.53 10.61 25.27
N ASP A 50 -9.01 9.74 26.17
CA ASP A 50 -8.59 8.34 26.25
C ASP A 50 -8.85 7.60 24.93
N PHE A 51 -10.00 7.85 24.31
CA PHE A 51 -10.34 7.29 23.02
C PHE A 51 -9.41 7.78 21.91
N GLN A 52 -9.11 9.08 21.84
CA GLN A 52 -8.20 9.66 20.86
C GLN A 52 -6.78 9.07 21.02
N GLU A 53 -6.26 9.02 22.25
CA GLU A 53 -4.96 8.42 22.53
C GLU A 53 -4.92 6.93 22.12
N PHE A 54 -5.98 6.21 22.39
CA PHE A 54 -6.08 4.81 22.00
C PHE A 54 -6.09 4.62 20.49
N MET A 55 -6.79 5.50 19.74
CA MET A 55 -6.83 5.45 18.29
C MET A 55 -5.46 5.71 17.67
N VAL A 56 -4.71 6.68 18.18
CA VAL A 56 -3.33 6.94 17.74
C VAL A 56 -2.43 5.71 17.97
N LYS A 57 -2.55 5.05 19.12
CA LYS A 57 -1.80 3.81 19.40
C LYS A 57 -2.21 2.68 18.44
N LEU A 58 -3.51 2.55 18.15
CA LEU A 58 -4.03 1.54 17.22
C LEU A 58 -3.47 1.76 15.82
N ASP A 59 -3.37 3.01 15.36
CA ASP A 59 -2.81 3.35 14.04
C ASP A 59 -1.32 3.00 13.97
N SER A 60 -0.56 3.26 15.01
CA SER A 60 0.86 2.87 15.10
C SER A 60 1.04 1.34 15.06
N ILE A 61 0.19 0.58 15.78
CA ILE A 61 0.24 -0.88 15.78
C ILE A 61 -0.15 -1.43 14.40
N GLN A 62 -1.17 -0.87 13.77
CA GLN A 62 -1.55 -1.24 12.41
C GLN A 62 -0.42 -0.98 11.41
N ASN A 63 0.24 0.18 11.50
CA ASN A 63 1.39 0.47 10.64
C ASN A 63 2.50 -0.58 10.81
N SER A 64 2.80 -0.98 12.05
CA SER A 64 3.76 -2.06 12.33
C SER A 64 3.33 -3.39 11.70
N ALA A 65 2.04 -3.71 11.72
CA ALA A 65 1.49 -4.90 11.06
C ALA A 65 1.62 -4.81 9.52
N PHE A 66 1.43 -3.65 8.91
CA PHE A 66 1.68 -3.44 7.48
C PHE A 66 3.16 -3.58 7.11
N VAL A 67 4.08 -3.07 7.95
CA VAL A 67 5.52 -3.29 7.75
C VAL A 67 5.84 -4.79 7.76
N ASN A 68 5.27 -5.55 8.68
CA ASN A 68 5.45 -7.01 8.72
C ASN A 68 4.85 -7.70 7.49
N ALA A 69 3.69 -7.25 7.00
CA ALA A 69 3.10 -7.75 5.77
C ALA A 69 4.02 -7.49 4.56
N LEU A 70 4.58 -6.27 4.46
CA LEU A 70 5.53 -5.91 3.41
C LEU A 70 6.77 -6.82 3.43
N VAL A 71 7.36 -7.06 4.59
CA VAL A 71 8.52 -7.95 4.75
C VAL A 71 8.19 -9.36 4.27
N LYS A 72 7.02 -9.91 4.66
CA LYS A 72 6.59 -11.24 4.22
C LYS A 72 6.43 -11.32 2.70
N VAL A 73 5.83 -10.30 2.09
CA VAL A 73 5.64 -10.22 0.63
C VAL A 73 7.00 -10.20 -0.06
N LYS A 74 7.93 -9.35 0.36
CA LYS A 74 9.28 -9.25 -0.22
C LYS A 74 10.07 -10.56 -0.10
N ILE A 75 10.07 -11.20 1.06
CA ILE A 75 10.71 -12.51 1.24
C ILE A 75 10.13 -13.55 0.29
N ARG A 76 8.81 -13.58 0.13
CA ARG A 76 8.14 -14.53 -0.79
C ARG A 76 8.51 -14.26 -2.25
N GLU A 77 8.57 -13.00 -2.66
CA GLU A 77 8.99 -12.61 -4.00
C GLU A 77 10.44 -13.00 -4.28
N ASP A 78 11.35 -12.76 -3.34
CA ASP A 78 12.76 -13.13 -3.48
C ASP A 78 12.94 -14.65 -3.57
N LEU A 79 12.27 -15.42 -2.71
CA LEU A 79 12.28 -16.88 -2.79
C LEU A 79 11.77 -17.38 -4.15
N SER A 80 10.71 -16.78 -4.67
CA SER A 80 10.16 -17.11 -5.99
C SER A 80 11.16 -16.79 -7.11
N ARG A 81 11.89 -15.68 -7.03
CA ARG A 81 12.95 -15.34 -7.99
C ARG A 81 14.09 -16.35 -7.96
N PHE A 82 14.56 -16.79 -6.79
CA PHE A 82 15.58 -17.83 -6.68
C PHE A 82 15.16 -19.15 -7.31
N GLN A 83 13.89 -19.54 -7.15
CA GLN A 83 13.38 -20.77 -7.76
C GLN A 83 13.23 -20.66 -9.28
N LEU A 84 12.97 -19.48 -9.83
CA LEU A 84 12.81 -19.24 -11.26
C LEU A 84 14.14 -18.99 -11.99
N GLN A 85 15.24 -18.69 -11.29
CA GLN A 85 16.57 -18.53 -11.90
C GLN A 85 17.12 -19.80 -12.58
N THR A 86 16.47 -20.93 -12.39
CA THR A 86 16.75 -22.17 -13.16
C THR A 86 16.15 -22.18 -14.57
N GLN A 87 15.32 -21.21 -14.93
CA GLN A 87 14.83 -20.98 -16.30
C GLN A 87 15.21 -19.57 -16.75
N PRO A 88 15.86 -19.38 -17.92
CA PRO A 88 16.14 -18.06 -18.45
C PRO A 88 14.82 -17.33 -18.62
N SER A 89 14.60 -16.28 -17.82
CA SER A 89 13.41 -15.47 -17.90
C SER A 89 13.45 -14.68 -19.22
N LEU A 90 12.56 -15.01 -20.12
CA LEU A 90 12.46 -14.42 -21.45
C LEU A 90 12.05 -12.94 -21.48
N LEU A 91 11.99 -12.22 -20.31
CA LEU A 91 11.51 -10.83 -20.28
C LEU A 91 12.18 -9.99 -19.17
N ASP A 92 13.43 -9.59 -19.42
CA ASP A 92 14.10 -8.56 -18.57
C ASP A 92 13.70 -7.12 -18.91
N GLY A 93 12.79 -6.89 -19.83
CA GLY A 93 12.35 -5.56 -20.24
C GLY A 93 10.85 -5.50 -20.54
N ASN A 94 10.30 -4.27 -20.50
CA ASN A 94 8.99 -4.05 -21.08
C ASN A 94 9.05 -4.25 -22.60
N PRO A 95 7.98 -4.81 -23.22
CA PRO A 95 7.83 -4.76 -24.65
C PRO A 95 7.85 -3.31 -25.15
N LYS A 96 8.23 -3.10 -26.41
CA LYS A 96 8.17 -1.76 -26.99
C LYS A 96 6.73 -1.23 -26.90
N LYS A 97 6.61 0.05 -26.62
CA LYS A 97 5.29 0.69 -26.49
C LYS A 97 4.46 0.59 -27.78
N SER A 98 5.15 0.49 -28.92
CA SER A 98 4.55 0.25 -30.25
C SER A 98 3.86 -1.10 -30.39
N ASP A 99 4.28 -2.09 -29.62
CA ASP A 99 3.79 -3.47 -29.74
C ASP A 99 2.56 -3.72 -28.85
N LEU A 100 2.23 -2.76 -28.00
CA LEU A 100 1.08 -2.82 -27.10
C LEU A 100 -0.21 -2.50 -27.87
N SER A 101 -1.19 -3.38 -27.79
CA SER A 101 -2.56 -3.08 -28.24
C SER A 101 -3.30 -2.21 -27.22
N SER A 102 -2.98 -2.34 -25.92
CA SER A 102 -3.41 -1.41 -24.87
C SER A 102 -2.40 -1.35 -23.73
N ASN A 103 -2.25 -0.17 -23.11
CA ASN A 103 -1.43 0.01 -21.92
C ASN A 103 -2.16 -0.47 -20.67
N ALA A 104 -1.41 -0.90 -19.66
CA ALA A 104 -1.99 -1.07 -18.34
C ALA A 104 -2.42 0.30 -17.79
N ASN A 105 -3.56 0.31 -17.10
CA ASN A 105 -4.15 1.53 -16.58
C ASN A 105 -4.79 1.29 -15.22
N TYR A 106 -4.76 2.32 -14.36
CA TYR A 106 -5.47 2.32 -13.08
C TYR A 106 -6.85 2.98 -13.25
N PRO A 107 -7.92 2.46 -12.64
CA PRO A 107 -9.24 3.09 -12.66
C PRO A 107 -9.18 4.55 -12.20
N GLY A 108 -9.71 5.47 -13.00
CA GLY A 108 -9.61 6.91 -12.75
C GLY A 108 -8.27 7.54 -13.11
N GLY A 109 -7.30 6.75 -13.62
CA GLY A 109 -6.02 7.22 -14.13
C GLY A 109 -4.95 7.43 -13.07
N PHE A 110 -3.74 7.79 -13.53
CA PHE A 110 -2.56 7.90 -12.66
C PHE A 110 -2.62 9.07 -11.66
N ASN A 111 -3.36 10.14 -11.95
CA ASN A 111 -3.48 11.26 -11.02
C ASN A 111 -4.32 10.87 -9.79
N LEU A 112 -5.44 10.18 -10.00
CA LEU A 112 -6.24 9.64 -8.89
C LEU A 112 -5.44 8.62 -8.08
N MET A 113 -4.71 7.74 -8.75
CA MET A 113 -3.85 6.77 -8.09
C MET A 113 -2.79 7.42 -7.18
N LYS A 114 -2.11 8.47 -7.68
CA LYS A 114 -1.13 9.24 -6.88
C LYS A 114 -1.76 9.86 -5.64
N GLN A 115 -2.95 10.45 -5.79
CA GLN A 115 -3.66 11.02 -4.66
C GLN A 115 -4.03 9.95 -3.63
N GLN A 116 -4.58 8.83 -4.07
CA GLN A 116 -4.90 7.71 -3.19
C GLN A 116 -3.66 7.14 -2.48
N ILE A 117 -2.51 7.05 -3.16
CA ILE A 117 -1.25 6.64 -2.53
C ILE A 117 -0.87 7.60 -1.41
N ILE A 118 -0.94 8.92 -1.65
CA ILE A 118 -0.61 9.94 -0.65
C ILE A 118 -1.57 9.87 0.55
N ASP A 119 -2.86 9.70 0.30
CA ASP A 119 -3.91 9.60 1.33
C ASP A 119 -3.75 8.34 2.21
N LEU A 120 -3.06 7.31 1.71
CA LEU A 120 -2.80 6.06 2.41
C LEU A 120 -1.51 6.08 3.25
N PHE A 121 -0.71 7.14 3.19
CA PHE A 121 0.48 7.25 4.02
C PHE A 121 0.14 7.39 5.50
N TYR A 122 0.83 6.62 6.32
CA TYR A 122 0.90 6.88 7.77
C TYR A 122 2.08 7.83 8.03
N THR A 123 1.78 9.13 8.04
CA THR A 123 2.80 10.20 8.09
C THR A 123 3.61 10.21 9.37
N ASP A 124 3.02 9.78 10.51
CA ASP A 124 3.71 9.72 11.81
C ASP A 124 4.89 8.72 11.82
N ALA A 125 4.92 7.76 10.88
CA ALA A 125 6.03 6.83 10.73
C ALA A 125 7.14 7.35 9.81
N ILE A 126 6.99 8.54 9.23
CA ILE A 126 7.96 9.13 8.30
C ILE A 126 8.87 10.06 9.08
N LEU A 127 10.16 9.72 9.11
CA LEU A 127 11.20 10.59 9.64
C LEU A 127 11.58 11.61 8.55
N ALA A 128 10.79 12.68 8.45
CA ALA A 128 11.01 13.73 7.47
C ALA A 128 12.28 14.52 7.83
N ASP A 129 13.30 14.42 7.00
CA ASP A 129 14.58 15.13 7.09
C ASP A 129 14.61 16.33 6.13
N GLN A 130 13.66 16.44 5.23
CA GLN A 130 13.49 17.51 4.25
C GLN A 130 12.03 17.93 4.17
N LYS A 131 11.81 19.16 3.71
CA LYS A 131 10.48 19.71 3.45
C LYS A 131 9.73 18.89 2.38
N MET A 132 10.40 18.57 1.28
CA MET A 132 9.85 17.82 0.16
C MET A 132 10.51 16.45 0.08
N MET A 133 9.72 15.40 0.29
CA MET A 133 10.16 14.02 0.14
C MET A 133 9.75 13.49 -1.23
N LYS A 134 10.64 12.71 -1.85
CA LYS A 134 10.43 12.13 -3.18
C LYS A 134 10.88 10.68 -3.21
N THR A 135 10.16 9.87 -3.99
CA THR A 135 10.55 8.50 -4.31
C THR A 135 10.01 8.10 -5.66
N ASP A 136 10.68 7.19 -6.33
CA ASP A 136 10.17 6.50 -7.51
C ASP A 136 9.68 5.11 -7.11
N LEU A 137 8.39 4.85 -7.28
CA LEU A 137 7.81 3.53 -7.10
C LEU A 137 7.99 2.72 -8.39
N LEU A 138 8.73 1.64 -8.30
CA LEU A 138 8.89 0.62 -9.34
C LEU A 138 8.00 -0.57 -8.99
N PHE A 139 7.20 -1.04 -9.93
CA PHE A 139 6.31 -2.18 -9.71
C PHE A 139 5.91 -2.85 -11.03
N VAL A 140 5.39 -4.05 -10.92
CA VAL A 140 4.86 -4.81 -12.05
C VAL A 140 3.35 -4.92 -11.92
N VAL A 141 2.63 -4.59 -13.00
CA VAL A 141 1.23 -4.97 -13.16
C VAL A 141 1.19 -6.34 -13.80
N GLU A 142 0.59 -7.29 -13.12
CA GLU A 142 0.45 -8.68 -13.55
C GLU A 142 -0.69 -8.85 -14.58
N LYS A 143 -0.76 -10.01 -15.20
CA LYS A 143 -1.77 -10.32 -16.22
C LYS A 143 -3.22 -10.28 -15.71
N ASP A 144 -3.42 -10.44 -14.38
CA ASP A 144 -4.73 -10.36 -13.72
C ASP A 144 -5.03 -8.97 -13.14
N GLY A 145 -4.16 -7.97 -13.42
CA GLY A 145 -4.26 -6.62 -12.92
C GLY A 145 -3.78 -6.44 -11.48
N SER A 146 -3.30 -7.47 -10.80
CA SER A 146 -2.64 -7.33 -9.50
C SER A 146 -1.25 -6.70 -9.64
N ILE A 147 -0.67 -6.25 -8.53
CA ILE A 147 0.69 -5.69 -8.52
C ILE A 147 1.66 -6.62 -7.80
N SER A 148 2.91 -6.59 -8.24
CA SER A 148 4.02 -7.35 -7.66
C SER A 148 5.34 -6.61 -7.79
N SER A 149 6.37 -7.11 -7.14
CA SER A 149 7.75 -6.59 -7.24
C SER A 149 7.83 -5.09 -6.94
N VAL A 150 7.07 -4.64 -5.95
CA VAL A 150 7.04 -3.23 -5.55
C VAL A 150 8.34 -2.85 -4.87
N GLN A 151 8.97 -1.80 -5.35
CA GLN A 151 10.20 -1.23 -4.81
C GLN A 151 10.15 0.29 -4.89
N ALA A 152 10.50 0.97 -3.81
CA ALA A 152 10.62 2.41 -3.76
C ALA A 152 12.09 2.82 -3.74
N GLU A 153 12.46 3.75 -4.62
CA GLU A 153 13.81 4.28 -4.77
C GLU A 153 13.83 5.79 -4.49
N GLY A 154 14.32 6.18 -3.34
CA GLY A 154 14.43 7.58 -2.88
C GLY A 154 15.36 7.66 -1.68
N ASP A 155 15.71 8.88 -1.28
CA ASP A 155 16.73 9.12 -0.25
C ASP A 155 16.24 8.79 1.16
N ASN A 156 14.92 8.87 1.42
CA ASN A 156 14.37 8.61 2.74
C ASN A 156 13.73 7.22 2.84
N PHE A 157 14.33 6.37 3.67
CA PHE A 157 13.91 4.98 3.85
C PHE A 157 12.50 4.84 4.41
N THR A 158 12.09 5.71 5.36
CA THR A 158 10.78 5.63 5.98
C THR A 158 9.68 6.08 5.02
N PHE A 159 9.95 7.09 4.19
CA PHE A 159 9.08 7.53 3.12
C PHE A 159 8.91 6.44 2.04
N ASN A 160 10.02 5.84 1.59
CA ASN A 160 10.02 4.74 0.63
C ASN A 160 9.13 3.58 1.11
N ARG A 161 9.27 3.19 2.39
CA ARG A 161 8.48 2.11 2.99
C ARG A 161 6.98 2.44 3.00
N GLN A 162 6.60 3.66 3.35
CA GLN A 162 5.19 4.08 3.33
C GLN A 162 4.64 4.09 1.91
N ALA A 163 5.41 4.51 0.92
CA ALA A 163 5.02 4.48 -0.49
C ALA A 163 4.77 3.05 -1.00
N GLU A 164 5.63 2.08 -0.62
CA GLU A 164 5.43 0.66 -0.96
C GLU A 164 4.15 0.09 -0.31
N ILE A 165 3.93 0.37 0.98
CA ILE A 165 2.72 -0.05 1.70
C ILE A 165 1.47 0.54 1.06
N ALA A 166 1.46 1.85 0.79
CA ALA A 166 0.34 2.55 0.20
C ALA A 166 -0.03 1.99 -1.19
N LEU A 167 0.97 1.62 -2.01
CA LEU A 167 0.71 1.00 -3.31
C LEU A 167 0.01 -0.36 -3.17
N TYR A 168 0.37 -1.19 -2.19
CA TYR A 168 -0.32 -2.46 -1.93
C TYR A 168 -1.72 -2.28 -1.32
N LEU A 169 -2.01 -1.13 -0.73
CA LEU A 169 -3.31 -0.80 -0.12
C LEU A 169 -4.30 -0.16 -1.10
N LEU A 170 -3.89 0.12 -2.34
CA LEU A 170 -4.79 0.67 -3.35
C LEU A 170 -6.07 -0.18 -3.46
N PRO A 171 -7.26 0.46 -3.49
CA PRO A 171 -8.53 -0.26 -3.46
C PRO A 171 -8.82 -1.03 -4.75
N ASP A 172 -8.36 -0.51 -5.90
CA ASP A 172 -8.71 -1.04 -7.21
C ASP A 172 -7.54 -1.80 -7.84
N LYS A 173 -7.89 -2.79 -8.66
CA LYS A 173 -6.92 -3.48 -9.53
C LYS A 173 -6.69 -2.69 -10.80
N PHE A 174 -5.51 -2.85 -11.38
CA PHE A 174 -5.21 -2.35 -12.70
C PHE A 174 -5.92 -3.14 -13.80
N SER A 175 -6.22 -2.48 -14.91
CA SER A 175 -6.38 -3.18 -16.19
C SER A 175 -4.97 -3.53 -16.69
N PRO A 176 -4.67 -4.80 -17.03
CA PRO A 176 -3.34 -5.18 -17.50
C PRO A 176 -3.02 -4.58 -18.88
N ALA A 177 -1.76 -4.60 -19.26
CA ALA A 177 -1.35 -4.31 -20.63
C ALA A 177 -1.65 -5.52 -21.55
N PHE A 178 -1.92 -5.26 -22.82
CA PHE A 178 -2.21 -6.30 -23.80
C PHE A 178 -1.31 -6.18 -25.04
N ILE A 179 -0.95 -7.36 -25.58
CA ILE A 179 -0.37 -7.52 -26.93
C ILE A 179 -1.28 -8.49 -27.69
N ASN A 180 -1.84 -8.05 -28.81
CA ASN A 180 -2.72 -8.85 -29.67
C ASN A 180 -3.84 -9.55 -28.86
N GLY A 181 -4.46 -8.83 -27.93
CA GLY A 181 -5.54 -9.35 -27.08
C GLY A 181 -5.08 -10.27 -25.92
N THR A 182 -3.78 -10.52 -25.78
CA THR A 182 -3.22 -11.34 -24.69
C THR A 182 -2.72 -10.45 -23.57
N PRO A 183 -3.18 -10.63 -22.31
CA PRO A 183 -2.69 -9.85 -21.19
C PRO A 183 -1.24 -10.20 -20.86
N ILE A 184 -0.43 -9.17 -20.63
CA ILE A 184 1.00 -9.31 -20.35
C ILE A 184 1.37 -8.61 -19.04
N ARG A 185 2.50 -9.00 -18.46
CA ARG A 185 3.15 -8.29 -17.35
C ARG A 185 3.75 -6.99 -17.88
N TYR A 186 3.63 -5.91 -17.10
CA TYR A 186 4.18 -4.62 -17.49
C TYR A 186 4.79 -3.89 -16.29
N LYS A 187 6.04 -3.43 -16.43
CA LYS A 187 6.76 -2.69 -15.38
C LYS A 187 6.42 -1.21 -15.45
N PHE A 188 6.14 -0.63 -14.30
CA PHE A 188 5.89 0.82 -14.13
C PHE A 188 6.96 1.47 -13.28
N ARG A 189 7.16 2.77 -13.54
CA ARG A 189 7.85 3.70 -12.66
C ARG A 189 6.92 4.89 -12.42
N LEU A 190 6.61 5.15 -11.15
CA LEU A 190 5.71 6.20 -10.72
C LEU A 190 6.44 7.13 -9.75
N PRO A 191 6.73 8.37 -10.12
CA PRO A 191 7.27 9.35 -9.19
C PRO A 191 6.18 9.80 -8.21
N VAL A 192 6.49 9.72 -6.91
CA VAL A 192 5.66 10.18 -5.79
C VAL A 192 6.42 11.25 -5.03
N ALA A 193 5.75 12.35 -4.71
CA ALA A 193 6.32 13.43 -3.90
C ALA A 193 5.28 13.93 -2.90
N MET A 194 5.74 14.30 -1.70
CA MET A 194 4.91 14.85 -0.63
C MET A 194 5.63 16.02 0.03
N ASP A 195 4.87 17.10 0.29
CA ASP A 195 5.35 18.26 1.05
C ASP A 195 4.91 18.11 2.51
N PHE A 196 5.86 18.14 3.43
CA PHE A 196 5.64 17.98 4.87
C PHE A 196 5.42 19.30 5.63
N ASP A 197 5.57 20.45 4.99
CA ASP A 197 5.29 21.73 5.65
C ASP A 197 3.80 21.94 5.97
N TYR A 198 2.91 21.28 5.25
CA TYR A 198 1.46 21.37 5.47
C TYR A 198 0.91 20.38 6.51
N LEU A 199 1.78 19.50 7.06
CA LEU A 199 1.38 18.43 8.00
C LEU A 199 1.75 18.73 9.46
N LYS A 200 2.27 19.95 9.76
CA LYS A 200 2.62 20.40 11.10
C LYS A 200 1.53 21.27 11.72
#